data_6389e074bb1a15b370e49af6a5fdbfad
#
_entry.id   6389e074bb1a15b370e49af6a5fdbfad
#
_cell.length_a   1.000
_cell.length_b   1.000
_cell.length_c   1.000
_cell.angle_alpha   90.00
_cell.angle_beta   90.00
_cell.angle_gamma   90.00
#
_symmetry.space_group_name_H-M   'P 1'
#
loop_
_entity.id
_entity.type
_entity.pdbx_description
1 polymer ?
#
loop_
_entity_poly.entity_id
_entity_poly.type
_entity_poly.pdbx_seq_one_letter_code
_entity_poly.pdbx_strand_id
1 'polypeptide(L)'
;GAKPKEIESFKQFKQTMTADDILAGRTFPGRKIVILGGGSVGCETADYLAPLINDLFPANRDVTILEMTPSLMTGEGGAAKSQLTQRLMRKGVKIELNSQVTKVDENTITYVKEGVEHHIDDADTLVFAVGYIPLKMENERANYIGDCDKVGNLKDAIGAAYQLAKTL
;
A
#
# COMPACT_ATOMS: atom_id res chain seq x y z
N GLY A 1 8.74 -8.65 14.03
CA GLY A 1 8.04 -8.40 12.76
C GLY A 1 7.56 -6.96 12.63
N ALA A 2 6.65 -6.73 11.71
CA ALA A 2 6.02 -5.44 11.49
C ALA A 2 4.51 -5.63 11.29
N LYS A 3 3.76 -4.55 11.42
CA LYS A 3 2.33 -4.52 11.09
C LYS A 3 2.06 -3.40 10.08
N PRO A 4 1.02 -3.53 9.25
CA PRO A 4 0.61 -2.45 8.34
C PRO A 4 0.41 -1.14 9.09
N LYS A 5 0.86 -0.06 8.46
CA LYS A 5 0.60 1.29 8.94
C LYS A 5 -0.79 1.72 8.46
N GLU A 6 -1.60 2.18 9.39
CA GLU A 6 -2.88 2.81 9.13
C GLU A 6 -2.81 4.28 9.53
N ILE A 7 -3.57 5.14 8.86
CA ILE A 7 -3.68 6.56 9.20
C ILE A 7 -4.97 6.73 9.99
N GLU A 8 -4.85 6.97 11.30
CA GLU A 8 -5.99 6.99 12.23
C GLU A 8 -7.06 7.99 11.82
N SER A 9 -6.67 9.19 11.39
CA SER A 9 -7.60 10.23 10.93
C SER A 9 -8.36 9.85 9.65
N PHE A 10 -7.98 8.79 8.94
CA PHE A 10 -8.64 8.33 7.71
C PHE A 10 -9.57 7.13 7.94
N LYS A 11 -9.56 6.57 9.15
CA LYS A 11 -10.43 5.43 9.52
C LYS A 11 -11.92 5.78 9.62
N GLN A 12 -12.25 7.05 9.58
CA GLN A 12 -13.65 7.51 9.50
C GLN A 12 -14.30 7.25 8.13
N PHE A 13 -13.53 6.85 7.10
CA PHE A 13 -14.12 6.43 5.83
C PHE A 13 -15.02 5.21 6.03
N LYS A 14 -16.13 5.14 5.33
CA LYS A 14 -17.18 4.11 5.50
C LYS A 14 -16.68 2.66 5.46
N GLN A 15 -15.61 2.37 4.72
CA GLN A 15 -14.96 1.08 4.73
C GLN A 15 -13.45 1.24 4.53
N THR A 16 -12.67 0.87 5.52
CA THR A 16 -11.20 0.87 5.45
C THR A 16 -10.65 -0.54 5.60
N MET A 17 -9.56 -0.85 4.91
CA MET A 17 -8.88 -2.13 4.96
C MET A 17 -7.37 -1.92 4.83
N THR A 18 -6.58 -2.90 5.28
CA THR A 18 -5.16 -2.95 4.94
C THR A 18 -4.96 -3.78 3.67
N ALA A 19 -3.91 -3.49 2.92
CA ALA A 19 -3.50 -4.30 1.78
C ALA A 19 -3.23 -5.76 2.20
N ASP A 20 -2.63 -5.96 3.38
CA ASP A 20 -2.35 -7.28 3.95
C ASP A 20 -3.61 -8.12 4.17
N ASP A 21 -4.70 -7.50 4.66
CA ASP A 21 -5.96 -8.21 4.89
C ASP A 21 -6.59 -8.68 3.57
N ILE A 22 -6.48 -7.86 2.54
CA ILE A 22 -6.97 -8.19 1.20
C ILE A 22 -6.14 -9.31 0.58
N LEU A 23 -4.81 -9.17 0.57
CA LEU A 23 -3.90 -10.16 -0.03
C LEU A 23 -3.93 -11.51 0.71
N ALA A 24 -4.19 -11.49 2.01
CA ALA A 24 -4.38 -12.70 2.81
C ALA A 24 -5.81 -13.29 2.73
N GLY A 25 -6.71 -12.68 1.96
CA GLY A 25 -8.09 -13.14 1.82
C GLY A 25 -8.95 -13.00 3.08
N ARG A 26 -8.56 -12.16 4.03
CA ARG A 26 -9.30 -11.93 5.28
C ARG A 26 -10.46 -10.97 5.11
N THR A 27 -10.39 -10.07 4.11
CA THR A 27 -11.43 -9.09 3.82
C THR A 27 -11.63 -8.96 2.30
N PHE A 28 -12.81 -8.47 1.93
CA PHE A 28 -13.18 -8.26 0.52
C PHE A 28 -13.63 -6.81 0.32
N PRO A 29 -12.95 -6.03 -0.56
CA PRO A 29 -13.34 -4.66 -0.85
C PRO A 29 -14.57 -4.60 -1.75
N GLY A 30 -15.21 -3.43 -1.81
CA GLY A 30 -16.28 -3.10 -2.74
C GLY A 30 -15.81 -3.04 -4.20
N ARG A 31 -16.55 -2.27 -5.02
CA ARG A 31 -16.27 -2.15 -6.46
C ARG A 31 -15.31 -1.01 -6.78
N LYS A 32 -15.52 0.16 -6.17
CA LYS A 32 -14.70 1.36 -6.38
C LYS A 32 -13.71 1.50 -5.24
N ILE A 33 -12.46 1.21 -5.52
CA ILE A 33 -11.40 1.02 -4.53
C ILE A 33 -10.34 2.10 -4.71
N VAL A 34 -10.02 2.78 -3.62
CA VAL A 34 -8.89 3.71 -3.57
C VAL A 34 -7.79 3.11 -2.71
N ILE A 35 -6.60 2.96 -3.26
CA ILE A 35 -5.42 2.46 -2.57
C ILE A 35 -4.52 3.64 -2.26
N LEU A 36 -4.25 3.86 -0.98
CA LEU A 36 -3.26 4.83 -0.51
C LEU A 36 -1.87 4.20 -0.51
N GLY A 37 -0.99 4.75 -1.34
CA GLY A 37 0.38 4.32 -1.48
C GLY A 37 0.61 3.44 -2.71
N GLY A 38 1.56 3.88 -3.54
CA GLY A 38 2.00 3.22 -4.76
C GLY A 38 3.34 2.50 -4.62
N GLY A 39 3.68 2.04 -3.41
CA GLY A 39 4.79 1.11 -3.18
C GLY A 39 4.48 -0.28 -3.73
N SER A 40 5.40 -1.25 -3.55
CA SER A 40 5.23 -2.63 -4.04
C SER A 40 3.92 -3.25 -3.59
N VAL A 41 3.63 -3.18 -2.30
CA VAL A 41 2.41 -3.77 -1.72
C VAL A 41 1.14 -3.14 -2.30
N GLY A 42 1.11 -1.80 -2.46
CA GLY A 42 -0.03 -1.11 -3.07
C GLY A 42 -0.23 -1.48 -4.53
N CYS A 43 0.86 -1.57 -5.29
CA CYS A 43 0.82 -1.99 -6.70
C CYS A 43 0.40 -3.46 -6.86
N GLU A 44 0.90 -4.36 -6.02
CA GLU A 44 0.51 -5.77 -6.02
C GLU A 44 -0.94 -5.96 -5.62
N THR A 45 -1.41 -5.19 -4.64
CA THR A 45 -2.83 -5.18 -4.23
C THR A 45 -3.73 -4.69 -5.36
N ALA A 46 -3.32 -3.62 -6.05
CA ALA A 46 -4.05 -3.11 -7.22
C ALA A 46 -4.11 -4.14 -8.35
N ASP A 47 -2.98 -4.82 -8.61
CA ASP A 47 -2.91 -5.87 -9.62
C ASP A 47 -3.80 -7.08 -9.28
N TYR A 48 -3.84 -7.45 -8.01
CA TYR A 48 -4.70 -8.53 -7.51
C TYR A 48 -6.19 -8.19 -7.63
N LEU A 49 -6.56 -6.93 -7.33
CA LEU A 49 -7.96 -6.48 -7.33
C LEU A 49 -8.49 -6.11 -8.71
N ALA A 50 -7.63 -5.59 -9.59
CA ALA A 50 -8.04 -5.14 -10.91
C ALA A 50 -8.45 -6.33 -11.80
N PRO A 51 -9.51 -6.19 -12.62
CA PRO A 51 -10.02 -7.26 -13.45
C PRO A 51 -8.98 -7.76 -14.46
N LEU A 52 -9.02 -9.06 -14.78
CA LEU A 52 -8.25 -9.60 -15.89
C LEU A 52 -8.88 -9.16 -17.21
N ILE A 53 -8.04 -8.79 -18.18
CA ILE A 53 -8.46 -8.25 -19.49
C ILE A 53 -9.38 -9.22 -20.27
N ASN A 54 -9.25 -10.53 -19.99
CA ASN A 54 -9.99 -11.60 -20.67
C ASN A 54 -10.95 -12.33 -19.74
N ASP A 55 -11.35 -11.73 -18.62
CA ASP A 55 -12.31 -12.35 -17.72
C ASP A 55 -13.68 -12.39 -18.37
N LEU A 56 -14.24 -13.57 -18.57
CA LEU A 56 -15.62 -13.76 -19.07
C LEU A 56 -16.66 -13.16 -18.11
N PHE A 57 -16.27 -12.95 -16.86
CA PHE A 57 -17.05 -12.29 -15.82
C PHE A 57 -16.17 -11.30 -15.07
N PRO A 58 -15.82 -10.15 -15.68
CA PRO A 58 -14.98 -9.16 -15.01
C PRO A 58 -15.65 -8.78 -13.70
N ALA A 59 -14.96 -9.03 -12.60
CA ALA A 59 -15.27 -8.34 -11.36
C ALA A 59 -15.14 -6.85 -11.69
N ASN A 60 -16.27 -6.16 -11.86
CA ASN A 60 -16.38 -4.78 -12.38
C ASN A 60 -15.85 -3.83 -11.29
N ARG A 61 -14.53 -3.91 -11.02
CA ARG A 61 -13.84 -3.11 -10.00
C ARG A 61 -13.07 -1.99 -10.66
N ASP A 62 -13.29 -0.79 -10.15
CA ASP A 62 -12.52 0.41 -10.47
C ASP A 62 -11.47 0.58 -9.38
N VAL A 63 -10.20 0.46 -9.73
CA VAL A 63 -9.09 0.59 -8.80
C VAL A 63 -8.31 1.86 -9.11
N THR A 64 -8.12 2.70 -8.09
CA THR A 64 -7.33 3.93 -8.17
C THR A 64 -6.21 3.86 -7.13
N ILE A 65 -4.97 4.13 -7.54
CA ILE A 65 -3.83 4.32 -6.65
C ILE A 65 -3.58 5.82 -6.50
N LEU A 66 -3.55 6.31 -5.25
CA LEU A 66 -3.08 7.64 -4.91
C LEU A 66 -1.66 7.53 -4.33
N GLU A 67 -0.68 8.08 -5.03
CA GLU A 67 0.72 8.06 -4.65
C GLU A 67 1.28 9.48 -4.56
N MET A 68 1.86 9.82 -3.41
CA MET A 68 2.37 11.17 -3.15
C MET A 68 3.71 11.48 -3.86
N THR A 69 4.42 10.46 -4.29
CA THR A 69 5.70 10.59 -5.00
C THR A 69 5.48 10.62 -6.53
N PRO A 70 6.48 11.08 -7.31
CA PRO A 70 6.36 11.17 -8.77
C PRO A 70 6.46 9.82 -9.49
N SER A 71 6.63 8.71 -8.77
CA SER A 71 6.70 7.38 -9.38
C SER A 71 6.21 6.30 -8.46
N LEU A 72 5.60 5.24 -9.03
CA LEU A 72 5.30 4.02 -8.28
C LEU A 72 6.59 3.34 -7.83
N MET A 73 6.53 2.56 -6.74
CA MET A 73 7.63 1.72 -6.23
C MET A 73 8.95 2.50 -6.19
N THR A 74 8.93 3.68 -5.56
CA THR A 74 10.10 4.55 -5.44
C THR A 74 11.21 3.82 -4.67
N GLY A 75 12.45 3.87 -5.22
CA GLY A 75 13.60 3.15 -4.65
C GLY A 75 13.73 1.71 -5.14
N GLU A 76 12.75 1.18 -5.85
CA GLU A 76 12.85 -0.11 -6.52
C GLU A 76 13.20 0.06 -7.99
N GLY A 77 13.91 -0.89 -8.54
CA GLY A 77 14.34 -0.88 -9.93
C GLY A 77 14.15 -2.24 -10.62
N GLY A 78 14.47 -2.25 -11.91
CA GLY A 78 14.55 -3.46 -12.70
C GLY A 78 13.25 -3.85 -13.42
N ALA A 79 13.32 -5.03 -14.06
CA ALA A 79 12.26 -5.53 -14.93
C ALA A 79 10.94 -5.77 -14.21
N ALA A 80 10.98 -6.21 -12.96
CA ALA A 80 9.77 -6.49 -12.17
C ALA A 80 8.90 -5.24 -11.99
N LYS A 81 9.50 -4.08 -11.63
CA LYS A 81 8.80 -2.80 -11.53
C LYS A 81 8.14 -2.42 -12.85
N SER A 82 8.90 -2.49 -13.94
CA SER A 82 8.38 -2.16 -15.28
C SER A 82 7.22 -3.06 -15.70
N GLN A 83 7.34 -4.36 -15.48
CA GLN A 83 6.30 -5.33 -15.81
C GLN A 83 5.03 -5.13 -14.99
N LEU A 84 5.15 -4.90 -13.68
CA LEU A 84 4.00 -4.64 -12.82
C LEU A 84 3.29 -3.35 -13.23
N THR A 85 4.04 -2.26 -13.45
CA THR A 85 3.47 -0.99 -13.90
C THR A 85 2.71 -1.14 -15.23
N GLN A 86 3.28 -1.83 -16.22
CA GLN A 86 2.61 -2.09 -17.49
C GLN A 86 1.34 -2.95 -17.32
N ARG A 87 1.36 -3.90 -16.39
CA ARG A 87 0.20 -4.76 -16.09
C ARG A 87 -0.93 -3.96 -15.46
N LEU A 88 -0.62 -3.07 -14.52
CA LEU A 88 -1.59 -2.15 -13.92
C LEU A 88 -2.28 -1.28 -14.98
N MET A 89 -1.48 -0.68 -15.87
CA MET A 89 -2.03 0.14 -16.96
C MET A 89 -2.94 -0.67 -17.89
N ARG A 90 -2.52 -1.87 -18.29
CA ARG A 90 -3.34 -2.76 -19.13
C ARG A 90 -4.65 -3.19 -18.48
N LYS A 91 -4.66 -3.33 -17.16
CA LYS A 91 -5.86 -3.65 -16.38
C LYS A 91 -6.75 -2.43 -16.10
N GLY A 92 -6.38 -1.25 -16.57
CA GLY A 92 -7.16 -0.02 -16.41
C GLY A 92 -7.11 0.56 -14.99
N VAL A 93 -6.09 0.22 -14.20
CA VAL A 93 -5.86 0.85 -12.90
C VAL A 93 -5.56 2.33 -13.10
N LYS A 94 -6.32 3.20 -12.44
CA LYS A 94 -6.04 4.65 -12.41
C LYS A 94 -4.88 4.92 -11.47
N ILE A 95 -3.87 5.62 -11.95
CA ILE A 95 -2.66 5.94 -11.18
C ILE A 95 -2.54 7.45 -11.09
N GLU A 96 -2.70 7.99 -9.89
CA GLU A 96 -2.55 9.39 -9.58
C GLU A 96 -1.24 9.60 -8.81
N LEU A 97 -0.20 10.02 -9.51
CA LEU A 97 1.09 10.37 -8.92
C LEU A 97 1.10 11.82 -8.45
N ASN A 98 2.05 12.18 -7.58
CA ASN A 98 2.15 13.50 -6.93
C ASN A 98 0.84 13.89 -6.22
N SER A 99 0.10 12.90 -5.72
CA SER A 99 -1.23 13.03 -5.15
C SER A 99 -1.21 12.72 -3.66
N GLN A 100 -1.15 13.76 -2.84
CA GLN A 100 -1.12 13.65 -1.39
C GLN A 100 -2.55 13.73 -0.84
N VAL A 101 -3.03 12.65 -0.22
CA VAL A 101 -4.30 12.69 0.52
C VAL A 101 -4.14 13.56 1.75
N THR A 102 -5.00 14.56 1.87
CA THR A 102 -4.97 15.57 2.93
C THR A 102 -6.10 15.41 3.91
N LYS A 103 -7.25 14.91 3.45
CA LYS A 103 -8.44 14.73 4.27
C LYS A 103 -9.24 13.52 3.78
N VAL A 104 -9.86 12.84 4.73
CA VAL A 104 -10.82 11.76 4.45
C VAL A 104 -12.01 11.97 5.37
N ASP A 105 -13.18 12.04 4.79
CA ASP A 105 -14.48 12.03 5.51
C ASP A 105 -15.16 10.68 5.28
N GLU A 106 -16.33 10.47 5.82
CA GLU A 106 -17.07 9.20 5.72
C GLU A 106 -17.24 8.70 4.27
N ASN A 107 -17.44 9.62 3.31
CA ASN A 107 -17.73 9.29 1.91
C ASN A 107 -16.79 9.95 0.91
N THR A 108 -15.91 10.86 1.35
CA THR A 108 -15.06 11.68 0.46
C THR A 108 -13.61 11.53 0.82
N ILE A 109 -12.79 11.33 -0.21
CA ILE A 109 -11.32 11.34 -0.11
C ILE A 109 -10.84 12.59 -0.83
N THR A 110 -10.18 13.48 -0.09
CA THR A 110 -9.59 14.72 -0.62
C THR A 110 -8.09 14.56 -0.77
N TYR A 111 -7.55 14.91 -1.93
CA TYR A 111 -6.12 14.91 -2.18
C TYR A 111 -5.68 16.14 -2.95
N VAL A 112 -4.43 16.52 -2.79
CA VAL A 112 -3.80 17.63 -3.51
C VAL A 112 -2.83 17.08 -4.53
N LYS A 113 -2.97 17.53 -5.78
CA LYS A 113 -2.08 17.24 -6.89
C LYS A 113 -1.68 18.55 -7.56
N GLU A 114 -0.37 18.80 -7.68
CA GLU A 114 0.15 20.03 -8.30
C GLU A 114 -0.42 21.32 -7.68
N GLY A 115 -0.70 21.31 -6.38
CA GLY A 115 -1.29 22.44 -5.65
C GLY A 115 -2.80 22.61 -5.84
N VAL A 116 -3.47 21.75 -6.60
CA VAL A 116 -4.91 21.75 -6.82
C VAL A 116 -5.56 20.66 -5.97
N GLU A 117 -6.65 21.01 -5.31
CA GLU A 117 -7.46 20.07 -4.53
C GLU A 117 -8.42 19.29 -5.43
N HIS A 118 -8.49 17.99 -5.20
CA HIS A 118 -9.35 17.05 -5.90
C HIS A 118 -10.11 16.19 -4.89
N HIS A 119 -11.28 15.67 -5.32
CA HIS A 119 -12.14 14.84 -4.49
C HIS A 119 -12.52 13.54 -5.19
N ILE A 120 -12.64 12.46 -4.40
CA ILE A 120 -13.24 11.20 -4.81
C ILE A 120 -14.41 10.94 -3.85
N ASP A 121 -15.66 11.06 -4.35
CA ASP A 121 -16.87 11.00 -3.54
C ASP A 121 -17.62 9.66 -3.65
N ASP A 122 -17.23 8.81 -4.59
CA ASP A 122 -17.96 7.60 -4.93
C ASP A 122 -17.17 6.30 -4.68
N ALA A 123 -16.07 6.38 -3.94
CA ALA A 123 -15.31 5.20 -3.55
C ALA A 123 -16.07 4.35 -2.52
N ASP A 124 -15.98 3.04 -2.64
CA ASP A 124 -16.57 2.10 -1.69
C ASP A 124 -15.60 1.75 -0.57
N THR A 125 -14.31 1.63 -0.91
CA THR A 125 -13.28 1.13 0.02
C THR A 125 -12.02 1.96 -0.09
N LEU A 126 -11.45 2.31 1.06
CA LEU A 126 -10.13 2.90 1.21
C LEU A 126 -9.16 1.84 1.72
N VAL A 127 -8.08 1.59 0.98
CA VAL A 127 -7.06 0.58 1.31
C VAL A 127 -5.77 1.25 1.75
N PHE A 128 -5.28 0.91 2.94
CA PHE A 128 -3.99 1.37 3.42
C PHE A 128 -2.87 0.49 2.88
N ALA A 129 -1.97 1.08 2.11
CA ALA A 129 -0.72 0.49 1.62
C ALA A 129 0.47 1.46 1.83
N VAL A 130 0.44 2.19 2.96
CA VAL A 130 1.37 3.28 3.31
C VAL A 130 2.58 2.80 4.12
N GLY A 131 2.97 1.55 3.94
CA GLY A 131 4.11 0.92 4.59
C GLY A 131 3.75 0.23 5.90
N TYR A 132 4.79 -0.05 6.69
CA TYR A 132 4.71 -0.84 7.92
C TYR A 132 5.34 -0.09 9.08
N ILE A 133 4.95 -0.48 10.30
CA ILE A 133 5.59 -0.03 11.54
C ILE A 133 6.13 -1.23 12.30
N PRO A 134 7.29 -1.12 12.95
CA PRO A 134 7.89 -2.18 13.76
C PRO A 134 6.92 -2.69 14.82
N LEU A 135 6.91 -4.01 15.02
CA LEU A 135 6.18 -4.66 16.11
C LEU A 135 7.19 -5.35 17.03
N LYS A 136 7.60 -4.65 18.10
CA LYS A 136 8.47 -5.17 19.14
C LYS A 136 7.66 -5.92 20.20
N MET A 137 8.18 -7.03 20.67
CA MET A 137 7.68 -7.64 21.90
C MET A 137 8.35 -6.98 23.11
N GLU A 138 7.61 -6.76 24.19
CA GLU A 138 8.18 -6.23 25.42
C GLU A 138 9.04 -7.30 26.12
N ASN A 139 10.34 -7.28 25.86
CA ASN A 139 11.30 -8.17 26.50
C ASN A 139 12.65 -7.46 26.60
N GLU A 140 13.02 -7.05 27.83
CA GLU A 140 14.26 -6.32 28.11
C GLU A 140 15.55 -7.12 27.80
N ARG A 141 15.44 -8.45 27.70
CA ARG A 141 16.57 -9.34 27.38
C ARG A 141 16.69 -9.67 25.90
N ALA A 142 15.79 -9.16 25.06
CA ALA A 142 15.79 -9.45 23.65
C ALA A 142 16.57 -8.38 22.85
N ASN A 143 17.39 -8.85 21.94
CA ASN A 143 17.93 -8.00 20.89
C ASN A 143 16.98 -8.00 19.68
N TYR A 144 16.59 -6.83 19.22
CA TYR A 144 15.66 -6.67 18.10
C TYR A 144 16.42 -6.40 16.82
N ILE A 145 16.10 -7.16 15.75
CA ILE A 145 16.69 -7.00 14.41
C ILE A 145 15.61 -7.17 13.34
N GLY A 146 15.90 -6.68 12.13
CA GLY A 146 14.94 -6.73 11.02
C GLY A 146 13.68 -5.90 11.29
N ASP A 147 12.56 -6.30 10.75
CA ASP A 147 11.32 -5.50 10.73
C ASP A 147 10.73 -5.19 12.13
N CYS A 148 11.08 -5.97 13.15
CA CYS A 148 10.66 -5.65 14.52
C CYS A 148 11.48 -4.50 15.15
N ASP A 149 12.59 -4.10 14.55
CA ASP A 149 13.39 -2.93 14.95
C ASP A 149 13.26 -1.81 13.93
N LYS A 150 13.59 -2.10 12.69
CA LYS A 150 13.48 -1.18 11.56
C LYS A 150 12.96 -1.93 10.34
N VAL A 151 11.80 -1.52 9.85
CA VAL A 151 11.22 -2.10 8.63
C VAL A 151 12.15 -1.88 7.45
N GLY A 152 12.46 -2.94 6.71
CA GLY A 152 13.39 -2.93 5.61
C GLY A 152 13.22 -4.13 4.70
N ASN A 153 14.30 -4.50 4.02
CA ASN A 153 14.35 -5.67 3.17
C ASN A 153 15.18 -6.80 3.79
N LEU A 154 15.21 -7.96 3.15
CA LEU A 154 15.94 -9.13 3.61
C LEU A 154 17.44 -8.85 3.83
N LYS A 155 18.07 -8.04 2.96
CA LYS A 155 19.48 -7.66 3.08
C LYS A 155 19.72 -6.85 4.36
N ASP A 156 18.82 -5.94 4.70
CA ASP A 156 18.91 -5.12 5.91
C ASP A 156 18.79 -6.00 7.16
N ALA A 157 17.85 -6.95 7.17
CA ALA A 157 17.66 -7.89 8.28
C ALA A 157 18.89 -8.79 8.48
N ILE A 158 19.45 -9.36 7.40
CA ILE A 158 20.67 -10.18 7.45
C ILE A 158 21.86 -9.34 7.93
N GLY A 159 22.00 -8.11 7.43
CA GLY A 159 23.05 -7.18 7.85
C GLY A 159 22.98 -6.88 9.33
N ALA A 160 21.80 -6.58 9.85
CA ALA A 160 21.57 -6.33 11.27
C ALA A 160 21.94 -7.55 12.13
N ALA A 161 21.52 -8.75 11.71
CA ALA A 161 21.86 -10.01 12.39
C ALA A 161 23.38 -10.24 12.44
N TYR A 162 24.07 -10.01 11.33
CA TYR A 162 25.52 -10.16 11.25
C TYR A 162 26.25 -9.18 12.18
N GLN A 163 25.82 -7.92 12.25
CA GLN A 163 26.44 -6.95 13.14
C GLN A 163 26.20 -7.30 14.61
N LEU A 164 24.97 -7.70 14.96
CA LEU A 164 24.67 -8.13 16.33
C LEU A 164 25.52 -9.32 16.75
N ALA A 165 25.66 -10.35 15.90
CA ALA A 165 26.46 -11.54 16.21
C ALA A 165 27.95 -11.26 16.48
N LYS A 166 28.48 -10.13 16.02
CA LYS A 166 29.85 -9.70 16.32
C LYS A 166 30.02 -9.07 17.72
N THR A 167 28.93 -8.71 18.36
CA THR A 167 28.92 -8.01 19.67
C THR A 167 28.52 -8.93 20.82
N LEU A 168 28.07 -10.15 20.52
CA LEU A 168 27.77 -11.21 21.48
C LEU A 168 29.01 -12.05 21.77
#